data_3fc70901d85b46fbe16911eddec173aa
#
_entry.id   3fc70901d85b46fbe16911eddec173aa
#
_cell.length_a   1.000
_cell.length_b   1.000
_cell.length_c   1.000
_cell.angle_alpha   90.00
_cell.angle_beta   90.00
_cell.angle_gamma   90.00
#
_symmetry.space_group_name_H-M   'P 1'
#
loop_
_entity.id
_entity.type
_entity.pdbx_description
1 polymer ?
#
loop_
_entity_poly.entity_id
_entity_poly.type
_entity_poly.pdbx_seq_one_letter_code
_entity_poly.pdbx_strand_id
1 'polypeptide(L)'
;MLSIMGLGFELAQTELDNDFLHREVGLALGPDWVKSRLGINKRFTVLSRDYILQTKNAQPNEAILLARRRGQTPVSLAAGAGRRALAQAGIKAQQVGLVIANNDTPFETIPSTANLVARSLGIGSGPHCDVNASCSSFARHMQLLADMEGALPEFVLCVQTAAYTTRTDYASRCMDGYIWGDGAAAQVVSARRAGLLKVSPAVCATKPEAAEDVLIDAAGHFRQKGAAVKAFSIQKTGELYGLVAQRYGLDLKSVYTVAHQASHALQNNILQNLGLPECRHLRNVQEQGNIAAAGIPSVLAQSLPRLKTGDRIVYAVVGSGLAWGAGLLEVL
;
A
#
# COMPACT_ATOMS: atom_id res chain seq x y z
N MET A 1 -24.21 -5.55 1.46
CA MET A 1 -23.16 -5.40 2.53
C MET A 1 -21.82 -5.76 1.92
N LEU A 2 -20.93 -4.80 1.81
CA LEU A 2 -19.62 -5.01 1.20
C LEU A 2 -18.71 -5.84 2.13
N SER A 3 -18.09 -6.89 1.60
CA SER A 3 -17.19 -7.76 2.34
C SER A 3 -15.92 -8.10 1.55
N ILE A 4 -14.79 -8.16 2.23
CA ILE A 4 -13.56 -8.73 1.70
C ILE A 4 -13.59 -10.23 1.93
N MET A 5 -13.53 -10.99 0.83
CA MET A 5 -13.62 -12.45 0.79
C MET A 5 -12.23 -13.11 0.92
N GLY A 6 -11.21 -12.43 0.44
CA GLY A 6 -9.83 -12.90 0.47
C GLY A 6 -8.84 -11.76 0.30
N LEU A 7 -7.69 -11.93 0.90
CA LEU A 7 -6.57 -10.99 0.91
C LEU A 7 -5.31 -11.69 0.40
N GLY A 8 -4.49 -10.99 -0.35
CA GLY A 8 -3.19 -11.48 -0.77
C GLY A 8 -2.19 -10.34 -0.87
N PHE A 9 -0.92 -10.66 -0.71
CA PHE A 9 0.16 -9.70 -0.96
C PHE A 9 1.35 -10.43 -1.59
N GLU A 10 2.18 -9.67 -2.29
CA GLU A 10 3.42 -10.13 -2.94
C GLU A 10 4.48 -9.06 -2.77
N LEU A 11 5.68 -9.45 -2.37
CA LEU A 11 6.84 -8.56 -2.29
C LEU A 11 7.77 -8.86 -3.46
N ALA A 12 8.56 -7.86 -3.86
CA ALA A 12 9.63 -8.08 -4.81
C ALA A 12 10.69 -9.07 -4.26
N GLN A 13 11.53 -9.62 -5.12
CA GLN A 13 12.40 -10.76 -4.75
C GLN A 13 13.72 -10.37 -4.09
N THR A 14 14.23 -9.16 -4.37
CA THR A 14 15.55 -8.74 -3.86
C THR A 14 15.38 -8.01 -2.53
N GLU A 15 15.92 -8.58 -1.46
CA GLU A 15 15.95 -7.94 -0.15
C GLU A 15 17.09 -6.91 -0.08
N LEU A 16 16.80 -5.74 0.52
CA LEU A 16 17.75 -4.70 0.86
C LEU A 16 17.67 -4.45 2.37
N ASP A 17 18.73 -4.77 3.10
CA ASP A 17 18.90 -4.44 4.50
C ASP A 17 19.64 -3.09 4.69
N ASN A 18 19.70 -2.62 5.93
CA ASN A 18 20.33 -1.34 6.23
C ASN A 18 21.86 -1.39 6.11
N ASP A 19 22.48 -2.55 6.36
CA ASP A 19 23.93 -2.73 6.22
C ASP A 19 24.35 -2.63 4.75
N PHE A 20 23.62 -3.28 3.85
CA PHE A 20 23.85 -3.17 2.40
C PHE A 20 23.73 -1.72 1.92
N LEU A 21 22.66 -1.04 2.32
CA LEU A 21 22.44 0.36 1.90
C LEU A 21 23.52 1.32 2.42
N HIS A 22 24.00 1.12 3.65
CA HIS A 22 25.03 1.97 4.24
C HIS A 22 26.42 1.61 3.74
N ARG A 23 26.84 0.36 3.88
CA ARG A 23 28.24 -0.05 3.66
C ARG A 23 28.61 -0.24 2.20
N GLU A 24 27.66 -0.79 1.41
CA GLU A 24 27.94 -1.13 0.01
C GLU A 24 27.42 -0.05 -0.94
N VAL A 25 26.15 0.40 -0.76
CA VAL A 25 25.59 1.47 -1.59
C VAL A 25 26.18 2.83 -1.22
N GLY A 26 26.60 3.04 0.03
CA GLY A 26 27.21 4.29 0.49
C GLY A 26 26.19 5.37 0.90
N LEU A 27 24.98 4.97 1.30
CA LEU A 27 24.03 5.91 1.89
C LEU A 27 24.53 6.41 3.24
N ALA A 28 24.32 7.70 3.51
CA ALA A 28 24.99 8.42 4.61
C ALA A 28 24.62 7.94 6.02
N LEU A 29 23.39 7.39 6.21
CA LEU A 29 22.90 7.05 7.54
C LEU A 29 23.22 5.60 7.90
N GLY A 30 23.80 5.42 9.09
CA GLY A 30 24.15 4.09 9.60
C GLY A 30 22.92 3.24 9.96
N PRO A 31 23.07 1.89 9.98
CA PRO A 31 21.98 0.95 10.25
C PRO A 31 21.25 1.21 11.56
N ASP A 32 21.96 1.52 12.63
CA ASP A 32 21.37 1.80 13.95
C ASP A 32 20.54 3.08 13.95
N TRP A 33 20.98 4.10 13.21
CA TRP A 33 20.20 5.33 13.04
C TRP A 33 18.88 5.03 12.30
N VAL A 34 18.94 4.29 11.18
CA VAL A 34 17.76 3.92 10.39
C VAL A 34 16.79 3.09 11.24
N LYS A 35 17.30 2.10 11.95
CA LYS A 35 16.50 1.25 12.85
C LYS A 35 15.84 2.07 13.95
N SER A 36 16.57 2.96 14.62
CA SER A 36 16.04 3.76 15.74
C SER A 36 15.12 4.90 15.30
N ARG A 37 15.40 5.55 14.15
CA ARG A 37 14.71 6.76 13.71
C ARG A 37 13.60 6.53 12.68
N LEU A 38 13.72 5.49 11.84
CA LEU A 38 12.68 5.09 10.89
C LEU A 38 11.98 3.80 11.34
N GLY A 39 12.70 2.93 12.03
CA GLY A 39 12.20 1.62 12.47
C GLY A 39 11.94 0.69 11.29
N ILE A 40 12.75 0.78 10.24
CA ILE A 40 12.72 -0.12 9.07
C ILE A 40 13.99 -0.96 9.10
N ASN A 41 13.85 -2.28 9.18
CA ASN A 41 14.96 -3.22 9.21
C ASN A 41 15.40 -3.57 7.79
N LYS A 42 14.43 -3.84 6.92
CA LYS A 42 14.63 -4.23 5.53
C LYS A 42 13.49 -3.82 4.61
N ARG A 43 13.72 -3.88 3.32
CA ARG A 43 12.76 -3.65 2.24
C ARG A 43 13.07 -4.56 1.07
N PHE A 44 12.14 -4.62 0.12
CA PHE A 44 12.27 -5.47 -1.06
C PHE A 44 12.24 -4.62 -2.32
N THR A 45 12.97 -5.03 -3.35
CA THR A 45 13.08 -4.28 -4.60
C THR A 45 12.99 -5.19 -5.82
N VAL A 46 12.42 -4.67 -6.90
CA VAL A 46 12.42 -5.29 -8.23
C VAL A 46 13.80 -5.21 -8.90
N LEU A 47 14.69 -4.35 -8.38
CA LEU A 47 16.04 -4.17 -8.89
C LEU A 47 17.00 -5.25 -8.35
N SER A 48 18.14 -5.45 -9.01
CA SER A 48 19.24 -6.23 -8.44
C SER A 48 20.11 -5.36 -7.54
N ARG A 49 20.78 -5.98 -6.56
CA ARG A 49 21.78 -5.29 -5.74
C ARG A 49 22.90 -4.70 -6.59
N ASP A 50 23.40 -5.45 -7.58
CA ASP A 50 24.48 -5.00 -8.48
C ASP A 50 24.09 -3.75 -9.27
N TYR A 51 22.84 -3.67 -9.76
CA TYR A 51 22.35 -2.48 -10.44
C TYR A 51 22.37 -1.25 -9.53
N ILE A 52 21.88 -1.40 -8.29
CA ILE A 52 21.88 -0.30 -7.32
C ILE A 52 23.32 0.12 -6.98
N LEU A 53 24.23 -0.83 -6.79
CA LEU A 53 25.65 -0.56 -6.52
C LEU A 53 26.32 0.22 -7.62
N GLN A 54 26.13 -0.20 -8.87
CA GLN A 54 26.80 0.36 -10.03
C GLN A 54 26.24 1.72 -10.46
N THR A 55 24.91 1.90 -10.37
CA THR A 55 24.23 3.04 -11.00
C THR A 55 23.61 4.01 -10.00
N LYS A 56 23.46 3.60 -8.74
CA LYS A 56 22.68 4.34 -7.72
C LYS A 56 21.26 4.69 -8.18
N ASN A 57 20.79 3.98 -9.20
CA ASN A 57 19.54 4.26 -9.91
C ASN A 57 19.45 5.70 -10.44
N ALA A 58 20.54 6.24 -10.96
CA ALA A 58 20.58 7.59 -11.52
C ALA A 58 19.62 7.78 -12.71
N GLN A 59 19.21 6.70 -13.35
CA GLN A 59 18.35 6.69 -14.54
C GLN A 59 17.10 5.80 -14.29
N PRO A 60 15.97 6.35 -13.84
CA PRO A 60 14.76 5.57 -13.53
C PRO A 60 14.24 4.72 -14.71
N ASN A 61 14.41 5.18 -15.95
CA ASN A 61 13.98 4.41 -17.11
C ASN A 61 14.82 3.13 -17.32
N GLU A 62 16.10 3.15 -16.99
CA GLU A 62 16.96 1.96 -17.03
C GLU A 62 16.55 0.95 -15.93
N ALA A 63 16.14 1.45 -14.76
CA ALA A 63 15.58 0.63 -13.71
C ALA A 63 14.33 -0.13 -14.15
N ILE A 64 13.43 0.54 -14.87
CA ILE A 64 12.22 -0.07 -15.45
C ILE A 64 12.58 -1.17 -16.47
N LEU A 65 13.53 -0.90 -17.35
CA LEU A 65 13.99 -1.89 -18.36
C LEU A 65 14.63 -3.11 -17.69
N LEU A 66 15.42 -2.91 -16.64
CA LEU A 66 15.99 -3.99 -15.86
C LEU A 66 14.91 -4.84 -15.19
N ALA A 67 13.98 -4.19 -14.49
CA ALA A 67 12.90 -4.87 -13.79
C ALA A 67 12.02 -5.70 -14.76
N ARG A 68 11.74 -5.18 -15.95
CA ARG A 68 11.06 -5.94 -17.02
C ARG A 68 11.83 -7.19 -17.44
N ARG A 69 13.15 -7.07 -17.71
CA ARG A 69 13.99 -8.23 -18.08
C ARG A 69 14.02 -9.30 -16.98
N ARG A 70 13.90 -8.89 -15.72
CA ARG A 70 13.82 -9.80 -14.57
C ARG A 70 12.42 -10.40 -14.34
N GLY A 71 11.42 -9.98 -15.09
CA GLY A 71 10.02 -10.37 -14.86
C GLY A 71 9.43 -9.82 -13.56
N GLN A 72 10.10 -8.83 -12.95
CA GLN A 72 9.71 -8.19 -11.69
C GLN A 72 9.07 -6.83 -12.00
N THR A 73 7.79 -6.83 -12.30
CA THR A 73 7.04 -5.61 -12.66
C THR A 73 5.90 -5.37 -11.66
N PRO A 74 5.38 -4.13 -11.56
CA PRO A 74 4.16 -3.88 -10.78
C PRO A 74 3.02 -4.83 -11.14
N VAL A 75 2.86 -5.16 -12.43
CA VAL A 75 1.83 -6.10 -12.91
C VAL A 75 2.10 -7.53 -12.42
N SER A 76 3.36 -8.00 -12.44
CA SER A 76 3.70 -9.34 -11.96
C SER A 76 3.47 -9.48 -10.45
N LEU A 77 3.83 -8.44 -9.66
CA LEU A 77 3.56 -8.39 -8.23
C LEU A 77 2.05 -8.37 -7.95
N ALA A 78 1.31 -7.51 -8.67
CA ALA A 78 -0.15 -7.43 -8.58
C ALA A 78 -0.83 -8.76 -8.89
N ALA A 79 -0.39 -9.46 -9.94
CA ALA A 79 -0.90 -10.78 -10.30
C ALA A 79 -0.56 -11.83 -9.23
N GLY A 80 0.63 -11.78 -8.63
CA GLY A 80 1.02 -12.61 -7.49
C GLY A 80 0.09 -12.42 -6.30
N ALA A 81 -0.11 -11.17 -5.88
CA ALA A 81 -1.04 -10.81 -4.82
C ALA A 81 -2.49 -11.25 -5.15
N GLY A 82 -2.94 -11.02 -6.39
CA GLY A 82 -4.25 -11.41 -6.88
C GLY A 82 -4.50 -12.93 -6.81
N ARG A 83 -3.52 -13.75 -7.24
CA ARG A 83 -3.62 -15.22 -7.11
C ARG A 83 -3.81 -15.66 -5.66
N ARG A 84 -3.09 -15.07 -4.73
CA ARG A 84 -3.20 -15.38 -3.29
C ARG A 84 -4.56 -14.97 -2.74
N ALA A 85 -5.06 -13.78 -3.10
CA ALA A 85 -6.38 -13.30 -2.69
C ALA A 85 -7.50 -14.18 -3.22
N LEU A 86 -7.45 -14.57 -4.50
CA LEU A 86 -8.40 -15.50 -5.14
C LEU A 86 -8.37 -16.89 -4.48
N ALA A 87 -7.18 -17.42 -4.22
CA ALA A 87 -7.01 -18.70 -3.54
C ALA A 87 -7.61 -18.68 -2.12
N GLN A 88 -7.34 -17.63 -1.33
CA GLN A 88 -7.90 -17.48 0.01
C GLN A 88 -9.44 -17.33 -0.01
N ALA A 89 -9.97 -16.63 -1.01
CA ALA A 89 -11.42 -16.47 -1.20
C ALA A 89 -12.10 -17.75 -1.73
N GLY A 90 -11.36 -18.73 -2.24
CA GLY A 90 -11.90 -19.89 -2.94
C GLY A 90 -12.58 -19.53 -4.28
N ILE A 91 -12.17 -18.42 -4.91
CA ILE A 91 -12.79 -17.88 -6.13
C ILE A 91 -11.87 -18.13 -7.34
N LYS A 92 -12.44 -18.64 -8.43
CA LYS A 92 -11.73 -18.79 -9.70
C LYS A 92 -11.64 -17.44 -10.42
N ALA A 93 -10.54 -17.20 -11.13
CA ALA A 93 -10.34 -15.94 -11.87
C ALA A 93 -11.49 -15.61 -12.83
N GLN A 94 -12.10 -16.63 -13.46
CA GLN A 94 -13.22 -16.46 -14.40
C GLN A 94 -14.52 -15.97 -13.74
N GLN A 95 -14.62 -16.01 -12.41
CA GLN A 95 -15.77 -15.49 -11.66
C GLN A 95 -15.64 -13.99 -11.34
N VAL A 96 -14.45 -13.42 -11.52
CA VAL A 96 -14.20 -11.96 -11.29
C VAL A 96 -14.77 -11.18 -12.46
N GLY A 97 -15.73 -10.31 -12.18
CA GLY A 97 -16.39 -9.48 -13.19
C GLY A 97 -15.78 -8.08 -13.34
N LEU A 98 -14.96 -7.63 -12.37
CA LEU A 98 -14.33 -6.30 -12.37
C LEU A 98 -12.96 -6.38 -11.71
N VAL A 99 -11.94 -5.79 -12.34
CA VAL A 99 -10.64 -5.50 -11.72
C VAL A 99 -10.50 -3.98 -11.57
N ILE A 100 -10.21 -3.53 -10.35
CA ILE A 100 -9.83 -2.14 -10.07
C ILE A 100 -8.39 -2.15 -9.60
N ALA A 101 -7.52 -1.37 -10.24
CA ALA A 101 -6.11 -1.31 -9.87
C ALA A 101 -5.65 0.12 -9.53
N ASN A 102 -4.73 0.20 -8.57
CA ASN A 102 -3.85 1.34 -8.38
C ASN A 102 -2.42 0.93 -8.72
N ASN A 103 -1.73 1.81 -9.40
CA ASN A 103 -0.30 1.68 -9.65
C ASN A 103 0.33 3.07 -9.72
N ASP A 104 1.12 3.43 -8.72
CA ASP A 104 1.78 4.74 -8.67
C ASP A 104 3.02 4.82 -9.55
N THR A 105 3.55 3.68 -9.96
CA THR A 105 4.79 3.58 -10.77
C THR A 105 4.58 2.67 -11.98
N PRO A 106 3.61 2.98 -12.86
CA PRO A 106 3.32 2.14 -14.01
C PRO A 106 4.52 2.10 -14.96
N PHE A 107 4.79 0.90 -15.50
CA PHE A 107 5.81 0.73 -16.54
C PHE A 107 5.24 0.99 -17.94
N GLU A 108 3.95 0.86 -18.08
CA GLU A 108 3.16 1.16 -19.26
C GLU A 108 2.20 2.31 -18.98
N THR A 109 2.15 3.33 -19.84
CA THR A 109 1.15 4.39 -19.77
C THR A 109 -0.21 3.86 -20.23
N ILE A 110 -0.23 3.00 -21.24
CA ILE A 110 -1.37 2.24 -21.78
C ILE A 110 -0.90 0.83 -22.17
N PRO A 111 -1.74 -0.21 -22.04
CA PRO A 111 -3.08 -0.22 -21.45
C PRO A 111 -3.07 -0.02 -19.91
N SER A 112 -4.27 0.07 -19.31
CA SER A 112 -4.41 0.18 -17.84
C SER A 112 -3.79 -1.01 -17.10
N THR A 113 -3.29 -0.78 -15.89
CA THR A 113 -2.76 -1.83 -15.02
C THR A 113 -3.82 -2.90 -14.74
N ALA A 114 -5.08 -2.52 -14.55
CA ALA A 114 -6.19 -3.44 -14.34
C ALA A 114 -6.35 -4.45 -15.50
N ASN A 115 -6.25 -3.99 -16.76
CA ASN A 115 -6.32 -4.87 -17.93
C ASN A 115 -5.12 -5.82 -17.99
N LEU A 116 -3.92 -5.34 -17.67
CA LEU A 116 -2.71 -6.17 -17.65
C LEU A 116 -2.78 -7.25 -16.57
N VAL A 117 -3.29 -6.88 -15.38
CA VAL A 117 -3.51 -7.82 -14.27
C VAL A 117 -4.59 -8.83 -14.61
N ALA A 118 -5.73 -8.39 -15.18
CA ALA A 118 -6.81 -9.28 -15.62
C ALA A 118 -6.28 -10.33 -16.61
N ARG A 119 -5.53 -9.90 -17.63
CA ARG A 119 -4.89 -10.80 -18.60
C ARG A 119 -3.94 -11.78 -17.92
N SER A 120 -3.10 -11.31 -16.99
CA SER A 120 -2.11 -12.15 -16.29
C SER A 120 -2.75 -13.22 -15.38
N LEU A 121 -3.97 -12.98 -14.92
CA LEU A 121 -4.74 -13.88 -14.06
C LEU A 121 -5.73 -14.77 -14.84
N GLY A 122 -5.92 -14.53 -16.15
CA GLY A 122 -6.95 -15.22 -16.94
C GLY A 122 -8.37 -14.80 -16.57
N ILE A 123 -8.55 -13.56 -16.09
CA ILE A 123 -9.86 -12.94 -15.87
C ILE A 123 -10.45 -12.56 -17.24
N GLY A 124 -11.72 -12.88 -17.46
CA GLY A 124 -12.43 -12.61 -18.71
C GLY A 124 -12.70 -11.13 -18.97
N SER A 125 -13.42 -10.84 -20.05
CA SER A 125 -13.82 -9.48 -20.42
C SER A 125 -14.68 -8.84 -19.33
N GLY A 126 -14.43 -7.56 -19.03
CA GLY A 126 -15.16 -6.83 -18.01
C GLY A 126 -14.77 -5.34 -18.02
N PRO A 127 -15.44 -4.50 -17.20
CA PRO A 127 -15.18 -3.07 -17.11
C PRO A 127 -13.94 -2.77 -16.23
N HIS A 128 -12.79 -3.41 -16.54
CA HIS A 128 -11.57 -3.25 -15.78
C HIS A 128 -11.00 -1.83 -15.92
N CYS A 129 -10.63 -1.21 -14.79
CA CYS A 129 -10.16 0.19 -14.80
C CYS A 129 -9.13 0.46 -13.70
N ASP A 130 -8.29 1.45 -13.94
CA ASP A 130 -7.40 1.98 -12.93
C ASP A 130 -8.10 3.09 -12.14
N VAL A 131 -8.00 3.02 -10.82
CA VAL A 131 -8.43 4.07 -9.89
C VAL A 131 -7.26 4.38 -8.96
N ASN A 132 -6.62 5.51 -9.20
CA ASN A 132 -5.43 5.92 -8.49
C ASN A 132 -5.72 7.11 -7.55
N ALA A 133 -5.43 6.93 -6.26
CA ALA A 133 -5.40 7.97 -5.23
C ALA A 133 -4.09 7.81 -4.41
N SER A 134 -3.01 7.40 -5.09
CA SER A 134 -1.71 7.11 -4.51
C SER A 134 -1.82 6.20 -3.27
N CYS A 135 -1.08 6.44 -2.19
CA CYS A 135 -1.12 5.61 -0.99
C CYS A 135 -2.54 5.45 -0.39
N SER A 136 -3.47 6.38 -0.67
CA SER A 136 -4.86 6.31 -0.18
C SER A 136 -5.80 5.44 -1.04
N SER A 137 -5.29 4.78 -2.08
CA SER A 137 -6.11 4.02 -3.03
C SER A 137 -6.88 2.87 -2.41
N PHE A 138 -6.36 2.21 -1.36
CA PHE A 138 -7.14 1.20 -0.65
C PHE A 138 -8.46 1.78 -0.11
N ALA A 139 -8.40 2.91 0.60
CA ALA A 139 -9.61 3.57 1.12
C ALA A 139 -10.54 4.05 -0.02
N ARG A 140 -9.96 4.60 -1.10
CA ARG A 140 -10.72 5.05 -2.27
C ARG A 140 -11.44 3.91 -2.97
N HIS A 141 -10.78 2.75 -3.13
CA HIS A 141 -11.42 1.56 -3.71
C HIS A 141 -12.59 1.11 -2.84
N MET A 142 -12.40 1.01 -1.51
CA MET A 142 -13.48 0.63 -0.60
C MET A 142 -14.65 1.63 -0.62
N GLN A 143 -14.38 2.93 -0.71
CA GLN A 143 -15.41 3.95 -0.85
C GLN A 143 -16.21 3.75 -2.15
N LEU A 144 -15.52 3.70 -3.30
CA LEU A 144 -16.19 3.58 -4.60
C LEU A 144 -17.02 2.29 -4.69
N LEU A 145 -16.51 1.18 -4.18
CA LEU A 145 -17.27 -0.08 -4.17
C LEU A 145 -18.50 0.00 -3.26
N ALA A 146 -18.41 0.69 -2.13
CA ALA A 146 -19.58 0.93 -1.27
C ALA A 146 -20.63 1.82 -1.96
N ASP A 147 -20.20 2.87 -2.65
CA ASP A 147 -21.07 3.79 -3.39
C ASP A 147 -21.72 3.09 -4.61
N MET A 148 -21.08 2.08 -5.20
CA MET A 148 -21.55 1.30 -6.35
C MET A 148 -22.23 -0.02 -5.96
N GLU A 149 -22.46 -0.31 -4.70
CA GLU A 149 -22.80 -1.65 -4.16
C GLU A 149 -23.84 -2.40 -4.99
N GLY A 150 -24.93 -1.72 -5.40
CA GLY A 150 -26.02 -2.34 -6.19
C GLY A 150 -25.65 -2.69 -7.63
N ALA A 151 -24.65 -2.03 -8.22
CA ALA A 151 -24.23 -2.20 -9.61
C ALA A 151 -23.00 -3.15 -9.76
N LEU A 152 -22.42 -3.59 -8.66
CA LEU A 152 -21.22 -4.43 -8.70
C LEU A 152 -21.50 -5.84 -9.24
N PRO A 153 -20.57 -6.42 -10.01
CA PRO A 153 -20.58 -7.87 -10.26
C PRO A 153 -20.41 -8.63 -8.94
N GLU A 154 -20.65 -9.92 -8.95
CA GLU A 154 -20.58 -10.74 -7.72
C GLU A 154 -19.22 -10.66 -7.05
N PHE A 155 -18.13 -10.68 -7.84
CA PHE A 155 -16.78 -10.56 -7.33
C PHE A 155 -16.00 -9.47 -8.05
N VAL A 156 -15.34 -8.62 -7.25
CA VAL A 156 -14.42 -7.57 -7.68
C VAL A 156 -13.03 -7.90 -7.14
N LEU A 157 -12.01 -7.81 -7.98
CA LEU A 157 -10.62 -7.86 -7.56
C LEU A 157 -10.06 -6.42 -7.48
N CYS A 158 -9.75 -5.97 -6.26
CA CYS A 158 -9.02 -4.72 -6.05
C CYS A 158 -7.54 -5.02 -5.90
N VAL A 159 -6.69 -4.24 -6.56
CA VAL A 159 -5.23 -4.40 -6.49
C VAL A 159 -4.55 -3.05 -6.25
N GLN A 160 -3.59 -3.03 -5.35
CA GLN A 160 -2.68 -1.91 -5.15
C GLN A 160 -1.25 -2.41 -5.37
N THR A 161 -0.49 -1.73 -6.23
CA THR A 161 0.88 -2.13 -6.55
C THR A 161 1.78 -0.92 -6.77
N ALA A 162 3.05 -1.09 -6.46
CA ALA A 162 4.07 -0.10 -6.74
C ALA A 162 5.46 -0.72 -6.79
N ALA A 163 6.33 -0.13 -7.60
CA ALA A 163 7.77 -0.40 -7.66
C ALA A 163 8.54 0.92 -7.44
N TYR A 164 8.39 1.51 -6.24
CA TYR A 164 8.96 2.82 -5.89
C TYR A 164 10.48 2.84 -5.96
N THR A 165 11.13 1.68 -5.77
CA THR A 165 12.60 1.60 -5.87
C THR A 165 13.11 1.94 -7.26
N THR A 166 12.30 1.76 -8.32
CA THR A 166 12.63 2.20 -9.68
C THR A 166 12.63 3.72 -9.83
N ARG A 167 12.00 4.43 -8.88
CA ARG A 167 11.90 5.88 -8.81
C ARG A 167 12.67 6.47 -7.62
N THR A 168 13.45 5.64 -6.92
CA THR A 168 14.27 6.07 -5.78
C THR A 168 15.68 6.36 -6.25
N ASP A 169 16.19 7.55 -5.90
CA ASP A 169 17.60 7.88 -6.05
C ASP A 169 18.38 7.30 -4.85
N TYR A 170 19.40 6.48 -5.13
CA TYR A 170 20.29 5.94 -4.09
C TYR A 170 21.59 6.75 -3.94
N ALA A 171 21.57 8.04 -4.30
CA ALA A 171 22.68 8.94 -3.98
C ALA A 171 22.83 9.10 -2.45
N SER A 172 24.04 9.35 -1.99
CA SER A 172 24.44 9.23 -0.58
C SER A 172 23.58 10.03 0.42
N ARG A 173 22.94 11.11 -0.01
CA ARG A 173 22.10 11.98 0.86
C ARG A 173 20.60 11.72 0.74
N CYS A 174 20.18 10.74 -0.06
CA CYS A 174 18.78 10.48 -0.28
C CYS A 174 18.18 9.66 0.89
N MET A 175 17.21 10.26 1.59
CA MET A 175 16.46 9.59 2.66
C MET A 175 15.50 8.52 2.14
N ASP A 176 14.97 8.71 0.93
CA ASP A 176 13.95 7.83 0.36
C ASP A 176 14.48 6.42 0.07
N GLY A 177 15.80 6.28 -0.15
CA GLY A 177 16.46 4.98 -0.29
C GLY A 177 16.32 4.05 0.92
N TYR A 178 16.07 4.62 2.11
CA TYR A 178 15.84 3.84 3.33
C TYR A 178 14.37 3.48 3.58
N ILE A 179 13.43 4.10 2.86
CA ILE A 179 12.00 4.03 3.15
C ILE A 179 11.29 3.05 2.22
N TRP A 180 11.51 3.20 0.91
CA TRP A 180 10.71 2.53 -0.10
C TRP A 180 11.02 1.04 -0.27
N GLY A 181 9.95 0.25 -0.34
CA GLY A 181 9.94 -1.13 -0.82
C GLY A 181 8.97 -1.29 -1.98
N ASP A 182 9.10 -2.38 -2.71
CA ASP A 182 8.26 -2.75 -3.84
C ASP A 182 7.38 -3.94 -3.48
N GLY A 183 6.11 -3.82 -3.81
CA GLY A 183 5.15 -4.86 -3.52
C GLY A 183 3.76 -4.57 -4.06
N ALA A 184 2.89 -5.53 -3.88
CA ALA A 184 1.48 -5.43 -4.21
C ALA A 184 0.62 -6.10 -3.13
N ALA A 185 -0.62 -5.64 -3.03
CA ALA A 185 -1.65 -6.33 -2.28
C ALA A 185 -2.95 -6.37 -3.08
N ALA A 186 -3.78 -7.36 -2.81
CA ALA A 186 -5.04 -7.56 -3.50
C ALA A 186 -6.14 -7.99 -2.53
N GLN A 187 -7.38 -7.63 -2.85
CA GLN A 187 -8.58 -8.02 -2.13
C GLN A 187 -9.62 -8.53 -3.13
N VAL A 188 -10.19 -9.70 -2.86
CA VAL A 188 -11.44 -10.13 -3.50
C VAL A 188 -12.59 -9.58 -2.67
N VAL A 189 -13.46 -8.79 -3.30
CA VAL A 189 -14.57 -8.09 -2.64
C VAL A 189 -15.89 -8.54 -3.23
N SER A 190 -16.90 -8.70 -2.39
CA SER A 190 -18.29 -8.96 -2.80
C SER A 190 -19.27 -8.10 -2.03
N ALA A 191 -20.28 -7.59 -2.73
CA ALA A 191 -21.44 -6.93 -2.12
C ALA A 191 -22.59 -7.92 -1.82
N ARG A 192 -22.48 -9.18 -2.30
CA ARG A 192 -23.53 -10.20 -2.25
C ARG A 192 -23.26 -11.35 -1.29
N ARG A 193 -21.98 -11.53 -0.90
CA ARG A 193 -21.55 -12.62 -0.01
C ARG A 193 -20.84 -12.07 1.22
N ALA A 194 -21.08 -12.67 2.36
CA ALA A 194 -20.25 -12.47 3.54
C ALA A 194 -18.87 -13.08 3.31
N GLY A 195 -17.83 -12.42 3.83
CA GLY A 195 -16.44 -12.83 3.68
C GLY A 195 -15.68 -12.84 5.00
N LEU A 196 -14.41 -12.51 4.93
CA LEU A 196 -13.52 -12.45 6.10
C LEU A 196 -13.68 -11.17 6.89
N LEU A 197 -13.91 -10.05 6.16
CA LEU A 197 -14.02 -8.72 6.74
C LEU A 197 -15.24 -7.99 6.15
N LYS A 198 -16.14 -7.53 7.00
CA LYS A 198 -17.17 -6.57 6.63
C LYS A 198 -16.53 -5.20 6.44
N VAL A 199 -16.88 -4.51 5.36
CA VAL A 199 -16.37 -3.17 5.02
C VAL A 199 -17.44 -2.14 5.29
N SER A 200 -17.18 -1.20 6.18
CA SER A 200 -18.04 -0.01 6.34
C SER A 200 -17.63 1.07 5.34
N PRO A 201 -18.55 1.94 4.88
CA PRO A 201 -18.25 3.00 3.94
C PRO A 201 -17.07 3.87 4.41
N ALA A 202 -16.03 3.97 3.57
CA ALA A 202 -14.87 4.79 3.85
C ALA A 202 -15.19 6.28 3.61
N VAL A 203 -14.45 7.16 4.29
CA VAL A 203 -14.40 8.58 3.99
C VAL A 203 -13.09 8.90 3.30
N CYS A 204 -13.15 9.62 2.18
CA CYS A 204 -11.96 10.03 1.43
C CYS A 204 -12.10 11.49 1.02
N ALA A 205 -10.97 12.22 1.03
CA ALA A 205 -10.89 13.57 0.50
C ALA A 205 -9.47 13.90 0.05
N THR A 206 -9.30 15.07 -0.57
CA THR A 206 -8.01 15.56 -1.09
C THR A 206 -7.82 17.02 -0.73
N LYS A 207 -6.55 17.46 -0.77
CA LYS A 207 -6.11 18.85 -0.61
C LYS A 207 -5.32 19.24 -1.86
N PRO A 208 -5.99 19.70 -2.95
CA PRO A 208 -5.31 19.98 -4.21
C PRO A 208 -4.19 21.03 -4.12
N GLU A 209 -4.26 21.97 -3.17
CA GLU A 209 -3.24 22.99 -2.95
C GLU A 209 -1.88 22.41 -2.53
N ALA A 210 -1.87 21.17 -2.05
CA ALA A 210 -0.66 20.45 -1.66
C ALA A 210 -0.22 19.40 -2.71
N ALA A 211 -0.72 19.49 -3.94
CA ALA A 211 -0.41 18.51 -5.00
C ALA A 211 1.09 18.38 -5.28
N GLU A 212 1.85 19.47 -5.14
CA GLU A 212 3.30 19.48 -5.37
C GLU A 212 4.15 19.05 -4.16
N ASP A 213 3.52 18.69 -3.04
CA ASP A 213 4.25 18.28 -1.84
C ASP A 213 4.84 16.86 -1.94
N VAL A 214 4.28 16.03 -2.84
CA VAL A 214 4.77 14.68 -3.15
C VAL A 214 4.58 14.42 -4.63
N LEU A 215 5.66 14.20 -5.37
CA LEU A 215 5.67 14.07 -6.82
C LEU A 215 6.57 12.92 -7.29
N ILE A 216 6.15 12.30 -8.40
CA ILE A 216 7.01 11.52 -9.30
C ILE A 216 6.79 12.05 -10.71
N ASP A 217 7.79 12.70 -11.29
CA ASP A 217 7.75 13.10 -12.71
C ASP A 217 7.79 11.85 -13.59
N ALA A 218 7.23 11.92 -14.80
CA ALA A 218 7.11 10.77 -15.70
C ALA A 218 8.43 10.02 -15.95
N ALA A 219 9.55 10.74 -16.01
CA ALA A 219 10.90 10.19 -16.18
C ALA A 219 11.82 10.44 -14.96
N GLY A 220 11.29 10.95 -13.87
CA GLY A 220 12.04 11.41 -12.70
C GLY A 220 12.03 10.48 -11.51
N HIS A 221 12.76 10.91 -10.49
CA HIS A 221 12.74 10.30 -9.17
C HIS A 221 11.59 10.83 -8.32
N PHE A 222 11.25 10.06 -7.30
CA PHE A 222 10.35 10.49 -6.24
C PHE A 222 10.92 11.71 -5.49
N ARG A 223 10.05 12.68 -5.21
CA ARG A 223 10.39 13.88 -4.44
C ARG A 223 9.28 14.21 -3.45
N GLN A 224 9.64 14.67 -2.26
CA GLN A 224 8.67 15.08 -1.25
C GLN A 224 9.18 16.22 -0.36
N LYS A 225 8.25 17.05 0.12
CA LYS A 225 8.49 18.02 1.20
C LYS A 225 8.34 17.30 2.56
N GLY A 226 9.29 16.41 2.89
CA GLY A 226 9.15 15.40 3.94
C GLY A 226 8.69 15.90 5.31
N ALA A 227 9.17 17.07 5.78
CA ALA A 227 8.76 17.64 7.07
C ALA A 227 7.26 18.04 7.08
N ALA A 228 6.79 18.71 6.02
CA ALA A 228 5.39 19.14 5.88
C ALA A 228 4.45 17.92 5.75
N VAL A 229 4.83 16.95 4.90
CA VAL A 229 4.08 15.72 4.70
C VAL A 229 3.98 14.91 6.00
N LYS A 230 5.08 14.81 6.76
CA LYS A 230 5.09 14.13 8.06
C LYS A 230 4.13 14.79 9.06
N ALA A 231 4.22 16.12 9.22
CA ALA A 231 3.36 16.85 10.14
C ALA A 231 1.88 16.70 9.78
N PHE A 232 1.55 16.87 8.50
CA PHE A 232 0.20 16.68 7.99
C PHE A 232 -0.30 15.23 8.22
N SER A 233 0.53 14.23 7.96
CA SER A 233 0.15 12.82 8.12
C SER A 233 -0.18 12.48 9.57
N ILE A 234 0.60 12.99 10.54
CA ILE A 234 0.35 12.76 11.97
C ILE A 234 -0.99 13.37 12.37
N GLN A 235 -1.18 14.66 12.07
CA GLN A 235 -2.41 15.37 12.40
C GLN A 235 -3.63 14.72 11.73
N LYS A 236 -3.56 14.52 10.42
CA LYS A 236 -4.69 14.01 9.62
C LYS A 236 -5.09 12.59 10.02
N THR A 237 -4.14 11.71 10.32
CA THR A 237 -4.44 10.34 10.81
C THR A 237 -5.20 10.40 12.14
N GLY A 238 -4.81 11.30 13.06
CA GLY A 238 -5.53 11.51 14.31
C GLY A 238 -6.97 11.97 14.11
N GLU A 239 -7.17 12.98 13.24
CA GLU A 239 -8.50 13.47 12.87
C GLU A 239 -9.37 12.35 12.28
N LEU A 240 -8.80 11.54 11.39
CA LEU A 240 -9.50 10.44 10.72
C LEU A 240 -9.90 9.33 11.70
N TYR A 241 -9.01 8.94 12.60
CA TYR A 241 -9.35 7.98 13.64
C TYR A 241 -10.48 8.49 14.54
N GLY A 242 -10.43 9.77 14.95
CA GLY A 242 -11.50 10.41 15.72
C GLY A 242 -12.82 10.42 14.97
N LEU A 243 -12.82 10.75 13.68
CA LEU A 243 -14.00 10.76 12.83
C LEU A 243 -14.66 9.37 12.73
N VAL A 244 -13.87 8.32 12.48
CA VAL A 244 -14.38 6.95 12.41
C VAL A 244 -14.89 6.49 13.77
N ALA A 245 -14.17 6.79 14.84
CA ALA A 245 -14.57 6.45 16.20
C ALA A 245 -15.92 7.09 16.57
N GLN A 246 -16.09 8.38 16.28
CA GLN A 246 -17.34 9.11 16.52
C GLN A 246 -18.49 8.52 15.69
N ARG A 247 -18.25 8.26 14.38
CA ARG A 247 -19.28 7.74 13.47
C ARG A 247 -19.85 6.39 13.90
N TYR A 248 -19.01 5.54 14.48
CA TYR A 248 -19.38 4.16 14.81
C TYR A 248 -19.44 3.89 16.32
N GLY A 249 -19.35 4.92 17.17
CA GLY A 249 -19.41 4.79 18.62
C GLY A 249 -18.29 3.89 19.19
N LEU A 250 -17.03 4.09 18.74
CA LEU A 250 -15.90 3.23 19.11
C LEU A 250 -15.01 3.89 20.17
N ASP A 251 -14.54 3.10 21.11
CA ASP A 251 -13.35 3.43 21.88
C ASP A 251 -12.10 2.94 21.13
N LEU A 252 -11.27 3.86 20.64
CA LEU A 252 -10.06 3.56 19.89
C LEU A 252 -9.04 2.72 20.69
N LYS A 253 -9.12 2.72 22.02
CA LYS A 253 -8.25 1.90 22.87
C LYS A 253 -8.67 0.43 22.90
N SER A 254 -9.92 0.14 22.57
CA SER A 254 -10.49 -1.21 22.58
C SER A 254 -10.46 -1.93 21.24
N VAL A 255 -10.27 -1.20 20.13
CA VAL A 255 -10.24 -1.73 18.76
C VAL A 255 -8.82 -1.79 18.20
N TYR A 256 -8.63 -2.55 17.12
CA TYR A 256 -7.38 -2.49 16.38
C TYR A 256 -7.31 -1.24 15.52
N THR A 257 -6.11 -0.69 15.35
CA THR A 257 -5.82 0.42 14.44
C THR A 257 -4.77 0.02 13.42
N VAL A 258 -4.84 0.58 12.22
CA VAL A 258 -3.79 0.47 11.20
C VAL A 258 -3.65 1.80 10.48
N ALA A 259 -2.45 2.37 10.47
CA ALA A 259 -2.11 3.59 9.76
C ALA A 259 -1.35 3.30 8.47
N HIS A 260 -1.16 4.32 7.63
CA HIS A 260 -0.26 4.23 6.50
C HIS A 260 1.12 3.72 6.93
N GLN A 261 1.65 2.73 6.18
CA GLN A 261 2.90 2.05 6.48
C GLN A 261 4.12 2.85 5.97
N ALA A 262 4.21 4.15 6.32
CA ALA A 262 5.31 5.01 5.86
C ALA A 262 6.62 4.74 6.61
N SER A 263 6.58 4.66 7.94
CA SER A 263 7.68 4.23 8.81
C SER A 263 7.13 3.89 10.19
N HIS A 264 7.84 3.04 10.93
CA HIS A 264 7.48 2.69 12.31
C HIS A 264 7.48 3.92 13.23
N ALA A 265 8.48 4.80 13.08
CA ALA A 265 8.57 6.02 13.88
C ALA A 265 7.39 6.98 13.67
N LEU A 266 6.90 7.12 12.42
CA LEU A 266 5.69 7.91 12.15
C LEU A 266 4.48 7.35 12.87
N GLN A 267 4.29 6.03 12.80
CA GLN A 267 3.18 5.35 13.46
C GLN A 267 3.25 5.49 14.98
N ASN A 268 4.45 5.35 15.57
CA ASN A 268 4.62 5.58 17.01
C ASN A 268 4.25 7.00 17.43
N ASN A 269 4.64 8.01 16.64
CA ASN A 269 4.25 9.39 16.92
C ASN A 269 2.72 9.56 16.90
N ILE A 270 2.03 8.92 15.95
CA ILE A 270 0.55 8.93 15.90
C ILE A 270 -0.02 8.30 17.18
N LEU A 271 0.46 7.11 17.55
CA LEU A 271 -0.04 6.40 18.72
C LEU A 271 0.19 7.18 20.02
N GLN A 272 1.39 7.74 20.20
CA GLN A 272 1.74 8.55 21.37
C GLN A 272 0.87 9.79 21.49
N ASN A 273 0.67 10.53 20.40
CA ASN A 273 -0.16 11.74 20.38
C ASN A 273 -1.64 11.44 20.73
N LEU A 274 -2.12 10.24 20.41
CA LEU A 274 -3.50 9.83 20.65
C LEU A 274 -3.66 8.98 21.92
N GLY A 275 -2.59 8.63 22.62
CA GLY A 275 -2.62 7.74 23.77
C GLY A 275 -3.15 6.34 23.45
N LEU A 276 -2.86 5.83 22.24
CA LEU A 276 -3.33 4.53 21.76
C LEU A 276 -2.35 3.41 22.12
N PRO A 277 -2.84 2.20 22.48
CA PRO A 277 -2.00 1.09 22.86
C PRO A 277 -1.30 0.47 21.63
N GLU A 278 0.00 0.30 21.72
CA GLU A 278 0.82 -0.29 20.66
C GLU A 278 0.41 -1.74 20.33
N CYS A 279 0.00 -2.52 21.33
CA CYS A 279 -0.39 -3.92 21.16
C CYS A 279 -1.64 -4.13 20.29
N ARG A 280 -2.44 -3.06 20.07
CA ARG A 280 -3.59 -3.06 19.17
C ARG A 280 -3.33 -2.32 17.84
N HIS A 281 -2.08 -1.92 17.58
CA HIS A 281 -1.71 -1.30 16.31
C HIS A 281 -1.10 -2.33 15.36
N LEU A 282 -1.76 -2.55 14.23
CA LEU A 282 -1.31 -3.50 13.21
C LEU A 282 -0.31 -2.83 12.26
N ARG A 283 0.83 -3.48 12.01
CA ARG A 283 1.90 -2.95 11.16
C ARG A 283 2.85 -4.04 10.65
N ASN A 284 3.56 -3.73 9.57
CA ASN A 284 4.57 -4.61 8.97
C ASN A 284 5.72 -3.82 8.30
N VAL A 285 5.71 -2.50 8.39
CA VAL A 285 6.68 -1.62 7.72
C VAL A 285 8.13 -1.90 8.12
N GLN A 286 8.37 -2.43 9.31
CA GLN A 286 9.73 -2.77 9.78
C GLN A 286 10.40 -3.80 8.86
N GLU A 287 9.65 -4.75 8.32
CA GLU A 287 10.16 -5.89 7.55
C GLU A 287 9.89 -5.79 6.04
N GLN A 288 9.12 -4.81 5.60
CA GLN A 288 8.74 -4.67 4.19
C GLN A 288 9.12 -3.31 3.59
N GLY A 289 9.44 -2.32 4.44
CA GLY A 289 9.50 -0.93 4.03
C GLY A 289 8.12 -0.37 3.69
N ASN A 290 8.11 0.83 3.13
CA ASN A 290 6.89 1.47 2.64
C ASN A 290 6.57 0.96 1.23
N ILE A 291 5.56 0.12 1.09
CA ILE A 291 5.05 -0.40 -0.18
C ILE A 291 3.81 0.38 -0.67
N ALA A 292 3.75 1.68 -0.37
CA ALA A 292 2.72 2.62 -0.79
C ALA A 292 1.28 2.15 -0.46
N ALA A 293 0.37 2.17 -1.43
CA ALA A 293 -1.04 1.78 -1.26
C ALA A 293 -1.23 0.32 -0.85
N ALA A 294 -0.28 -0.56 -1.15
CA ALA A 294 -0.31 -1.96 -0.76
C ALA A 294 -0.05 -2.17 0.75
N GLY A 295 0.42 -1.15 1.48
CA GLY A 295 0.81 -1.26 2.88
C GLY A 295 -0.33 -1.72 3.79
N ILE A 296 -1.46 -1.00 3.83
CA ILE A 296 -2.61 -1.39 4.70
C ILE A 296 -3.13 -2.78 4.36
N PRO A 297 -3.49 -3.11 3.10
CA PRO A 297 -4.03 -4.43 2.81
C PRO A 297 -3.01 -5.56 3.02
N SER A 298 -1.70 -5.33 2.90
CA SER A 298 -0.69 -6.33 3.27
C SER A 298 -0.65 -6.60 4.78
N VAL A 299 -0.79 -5.54 5.60
CA VAL A 299 -0.94 -5.68 7.07
C VAL A 299 -2.18 -6.50 7.42
N LEU A 300 -3.31 -6.22 6.77
CA LEU A 300 -4.55 -6.98 6.99
C LEU A 300 -4.36 -8.45 6.64
N ALA A 301 -3.76 -8.76 5.48
CA ALA A 301 -3.50 -10.14 5.05
C ALA A 301 -2.63 -10.90 6.06
N GLN A 302 -1.59 -10.28 6.61
CA GLN A 302 -0.70 -10.88 7.60
C GLN A 302 -1.32 -10.98 9.00
N SER A 303 -2.20 -10.04 9.36
CA SER A 303 -2.76 -9.97 10.70
C SER A 303 -4.00 -10.85 10.87
N LEU A 304 -4.71 -11.15 9.79
CA LEU A 304 -5.98 -11.87 9.81
C LEU A 304 -5.95 -13.19 10.63
N PRO A 305 -4.90 -14.04 10.56
CA PRO A 305 -4.86 -15.30 11.32
C PRO A 305 -4.88 -15.14 12.85
N ARG A 306 -4.54 -13.95 13.37
CA ARG A 306 -4.52 -13.66 14.81
C ARG A 306 -5.74 -12.87 15.30
N LEU A 307 -6.58 -12.43 14.36
CA LEU A 307 -7.82 -11.70 14.68
C LEU A 307 -8.97 -12.68 14.91
N LYS A 308 -9.97 -12.23 15.65
CA LYS A 308 -11.13 -13.02 16.04
C LYS A 308 -12.40 -12.40 15.48
N THR A 309 -13.42 -13.23 15.24
CA THR A 309 -14.77 -12.74 14.90
C THR A 309 -15.24 -11.68 15.88
N GLY A 310 -15.74 -10.57 15.36
CA GLY A 310 -16.14 -9.38 16.11
C GLY A 310 -15.02 -8.37 16.38
N ASP A 311 -13.76 -8.70 16.08
CA ASP A 311 -12.68 -7.70 16.14
C ASP A 311 -12.93 -6.59 15.13
N ARG A 312 -12.73 -5.34 15.56
CA ARG A 312 -12.89 -4.14 14.74
C ARG A 312 -11.55 -3.51 14.47
N ILE A 313 -11.36 -3.06 13.23
CA ILE A 313 -10.10 -2.47 12.74
C ILE A 313 -10.42 -1.11 12.14
N VAL A 314 -9.95 -0.04 12.76
CA VAL A 314 -10.00 1.31 12.20
C VAL A 314 -8.74 1.54 11.39
N TYR A 315 -8.89 1.86 10.11
CA TYR A 315 -7.76 2.19 9.25
C TYR A 315 -7.78 3.65 8.84
N ALA A 316 -6.59 4.26 8.69
CA ALA A 316 -6.43 5.59 8.14
C ALA A 316 -5.16 5.67 7.29
N VAL A 317 -5.23 6.40 6.19
CA VAL A 317 -4.13 6.56 5.25
C VAL A 317 -4.06 7.98 4.73
N VAL A 318 -2.84 8.46 4.55
CA VAL A 318 -2.52 9.73 3.90
C VAL A 318 -1.51 9.44 2.78
N GLY A 319 -1.70 10.03 1.64
CA GLY A 319 -0.84 9.86 0.47
C GLY A 319 -0.63 11.15 -0.31
N SER A 320 0.01 11.01 -1.47
CA SER A 320 0.21 12.11 -2.41
C SER A 320 -1.13 12.70 -2.86
N GLY A 321 -1.09 14.00 -3.18
CA GLY A 321 -2.23 14.73 -3.68
C GLY A 321 -2.58 16.01 -2.91
N LEU A 322 -2.30 16.29 -1.60
CA LEU A 322 -2.38 15.26 -0.58
C LEU A 322 -3.77 14.65 -0.58
N ALA A 323 -3.84 13.36 -0.43
CA ALA A 323 -5.09 12.62 -0.39
C ALA A 323 -5.14 11.76 0.87
N TRP A 324 -6.34 11.53 1.41
CA TRP A 324 -6.49 10.69 2.60
C TRP A 324 -7.80 9.90 2.56
N GLY A 325 -7.83 8.88 3.38
CA GLY A 325 -9.05 8.11 3.61
C GLY A 325 -8.98 7.29 4.89
N ALA A 326 -10.16 6.97 5.40
CA ALA A 326 -10.30 6.12 6.58
C ALA A 326 -11.61 5.32 6.56
N GLY A 327 -11.65 4.24 7.30
CA GLY A 327 -12.84 3.44 7.44
C GLY A 327 -12.72 2.41 8.56
N LEU A 328 -13.76 1.60 8.67
CA LEU A 328 -13.89 0.53 9.63
C LEU A 328 -14.03 -0.81 8.93
N LEU A 329 -13.31 -1.80 9.40
CA LEU A 329 -13.46 -3.20 9.06
C LEU A 329 -13.86 -3.99 10.31
N GLU A 330 -14.69 -5.01 10.14
CA GLU A 330 -15.11 -5.94 11.20
C GLU A 330 -14.84 -7.38 10.76
N VAL A 331 -14.18 -8.15 11.59
CA VAL A 331 -13.89 -9.58 11.34
C VAL A 331 -15.18 -10.38 11.48
N LEU A 332 -15.54 -11.15 10.46
CA LEU A 332 -16.78 -11.95 10.40
C LEU A 332 -16.57 -13.38 10.90
#